data_375baea5015183f732da0d510ea51ee6
#
_entry.id   375baea5015183f732da0d510ea51ee6
#
_cell.length_a   1.000
_cell.length_b   1.000
_cell.length_c   1.000
_cell.angle_alpha   90.00
_cell.angle_beta   90.00
_cell.angle_gamma   90.00
#
_symmetry.space_group_name_H-M   'P 1'
#
loop_
_entity.id
_entity.type
_entity.pdbx_description
1 polymer ?
#
loop_
_entity_poly.entity_id
_entity_poly.type
_entity_poly.pdbx_seq_one_letter_code
_entity_poly.pdbx_strand_id
1 'polypeptide(L)' 'MGLYRNHPRKCKTCVFCNYWISDIKLRFVSPSVGYEYESYTNGKCAKSGSTTRAYSSCVHYEPSIDARKLL' A
#
# COMPACT_ATOMS: atom_id res chain seq x y z
N MET A 1 -12.99 9.92 -7.34
CA MET A 1 -11.99 8.89 -7.63
C MET A 1 -10.60 9.43 -7.37
N GLY A 2 -9.84 8.73 -6.56
CA GLY A 2 -8.49 9.17 -6.24
C GLY A 2 -7.47 8.12 -6.59
N LEU A 3 -6.80 8.28 -7.72
CA LEU A 3 -5.65 7.43 -8.05
C LEU A 3 -4.39 8.11 -7.52
N TYR A 4 -3.68 7.40 -6.66
CA TYR A 4 -2.42 7.87 -6.10
C TYR A 4 -1.26 7.11 -6.71
N ARG A 5 -0.15 7.80 -6.87
CA ARG A 5 1.11 7.20 -7.30
C ARG A 5 2.11 7.39 -6.17
N ASN A 6 2.53 6.29 -5.58
CA ASN A 6 3.46 6.34 -4.46
C ASN A 6 4.56 5.31 -4.64
N HIS A 7 5.73 5.63 -4.10
CA HIS A 7 6.86 4.73 -4.09
C HIS A 7 6.99 4.11 -2.69
N PRO A 8 7.16 2.77 -2.58
CA PRO A 8 7.27 2.12 -1.28
C PRO A 8 8.42 2.63 -0.42
N ARG A 9 9.47 3.12 -1.05
CA ARG A 9 10.62 3.68 -0.34
C ARG A 9 10.28 4.98 0.37
N LYS A 10 9.36 5.77 -0.19
CA LYS A 10 8.98 7.08 0.35
C LYS A 10 7.74 7.02 1.23
N CYS A 11 6.85 6.09 0.95
CA CYS A 11 5.54 6.04 1.60
C CYS A 11 5.34 4.70 2.28
N LYS A 12 5.22 4.72 3.60
CA LYS A 12 4.96 3.52 4.40
C LYS A 12 3.47 3.43 4.69
N THR A 13 2.69 3.21 3.64
CA THR A 13 1.23 3.16 3.72
C THR A 13 0.73 1.73 3.72
N CYS A 14 -0.54 1.55 4.12
CA CYS A 14 -1.14 0.22 4.22
C CYS A 14 -1.15 -0.52 2.89
N VAL A 15 -1.25 0.18 1.77
CA VAL A 15 -1.23 -0.46 0.44
C VAL A 15 0.08 -1.23 0.19
N PHE A 16 1.16 -0.82 0.84
CA PHE A 16 2.46 -1.49 0.74
C PHE A 16 2.76 -2.38 1.93
N CYS A 17 1.80 -2.55 2.83
CA CYS A 17 1.99 -3.33 4.04
C CYS A 17 1.67 -4.81 3.79
N ASN A 18 2.55 -5.69 4.27
CA ASN A 18 2.37 -7.13 4.11
C ASN A 18 1.15 -7.67 4.87
N TYR A 19 0.73 -6.97 5.92
CA TYR A 19 -0.40 -7.39 6.75
C TYR A 19 -1.74 -6.82 6.29
N TRP A 20 -1.74 -5.98 5.28
CA TRP A 20 -2.96 -5.36 4.80
C TRP A 20 -3.62 -6.24 3.75
N ILE A 21 -4.90 -6.59 3.99
CA ILE A 21 -5.67 -7.49 3.14
C ILE A 21 -6.75 -6.70 2.42
N SER A 22 -6.73 -6.74 1.09
CA SER A 22 -7.66 -5.99 0.25
C SER A 22 -7.67 -6.56 -1.15
N ASP A 23 -8.70 -6.24 -1.90
CA ASP A 23 -8.82 -6.58 -3.33
C ASP A 23 -8.15 -5.57 -4.23
N ILE A 24 -7.41 -4.63 -3.65
CA ILE A 24 -6.75 -3.58 -4.42
C ILE A 24 -5.74 -4.17 -5.39
N LYS A 25 -5.66 -3.55 -6.57
CA LYS A 25 -4.67 -3.92 -7.57
C LYS A 25 -3.66 -2.80 -7.70
N LEU A 26 -2.40 -3.13 -7.45
CA LEU A 26 -1.30 -2.20 -7.64
C LEU A 26 -0.85 -2.25 -9.09
N ARG A 27 -0.80 -1.08 -9.72
CA ARG A 27 -0.33 -0.96 -11.09
C ARG A 27 1.10 -0.41 -11.06
N PHE A 28 2.04 -1.18 -11.57
CA PHE A 28 3.42 -0.73 -11.66
C PHE A 28 3.54 0.37 -12.71
N VAL A 29 4.10 1.50 -12.33
CA VAL A 29 4.30 2.65 -13.23
C VAL A 29 5.75 2.69 -13.70
N SER A 30 6.68 2.85 -12.79
CA SER A 30 8.11 2.87 -13.11
C SER A 30 8.92 2.69 -11.82
N PRO A 31 10.22 2.32 -11.92
CA PRO A 31 11.05 2.19 -10.71
C PRO A 31 11.21 3.49 -9.92
N SER A 32 11.09 4.64 -10.57
CA SER A 32 11.22 5.93 -9.89
C SER A 32 9.90 6.44 -9.31
N VAL A 33 8.78 6.14 -9.97
CA VAL A 33 7.46 6.59 -9.52
C VAL A 33 6.86 5.61 -8.51
N GLY A 34 6.98 4.31 -8.76
CA GLY A 34 6.42 3.27 -7.91
C GLY A 34 5.16 2.66 -8.47
N TYR A 35 4.11 2.65 -7.65
CA TYR A 35 2.82 2.05 -8.00
C TYR A 35 1.71 3.07 -8.01
N GLU A 36 0.70 2.80 -8.86
CA GLU A 36 -0.54 3.55 -8.92
C GLU A 36 -1.66 2.69 -8.35
N TYR A 37 -2.52 3.27 -7.53
CA TYR A 37 -3.61 2.54 -6.89
C TYR A 37 -4.77 3.47 -6.54
N GLU A 38 -5.95 2.88 -6.31
CA GLU A 38 -7.14 3.60 -5.85
C GLU A 38 -7.01 3.91 -4.36
N SER A 39 -6.82 5.17 -4.02
CA SER A 39 -6.53 5.60 -2.65
C SER A 39 -7.67 5.34 -1.66
N TYR A 40 -8.91 5.29 -2.13
CA TYR A 40 -10.07 5.08 -1.27
C TYR A 40 -10.44 3.61 -1.06
N THR A 41 -9.66 2.69 -1.60
CA THR A 41 -9.90 1.27 -1.39
C THR A 41 -9.70 0.92 0.08
N ASN A 42 -10.67 0.23 0.67
CA ASN A 42 -10.61 -0.23 2.04
C ASN A 42 -9.98 -1.61 2.12
N GLY A 43 -9.24 -1.85 3.18
CA GLY A 43 -8.66 -3.14 3.48
C GLY A 43 -8.56 -3.32 4.98
N LYS A 44 -8.18 -4.51 5.40
CA LYS A 44 -8.07 -4.84 6.82
C LYS A 44 -6.62 -5.17 7.17
N CYS A 45 -6.12 -4.57 8.22
CA CYS A 45 -4.80 -4.89 8.73
C CYS A 45 -4.88 -6.15 9.61
N ALA A 46 -4.17 -7.21 9.20
CA ALA A 46 -4.19 -8.46 9.95
C ALA A 46 -3.55 -8.34 11.33
N LYS A 47 -2.67 -7.37 11.52
CA LYS A 47 -2.00 -7.16 12.82
C LYS A 47 -2.90 -6.42 13.81
N SER A 48 -3.51 -5.32 13.36
CA SER A 48 -4.33 -4.49 14.25
C SER A 48 -5.81 -4.89 14.24
N GLY A 49 -6.25 -5.60 13.22
CA GLY A 49 -7.66 -5.96 13.03
C GLY A 49 -8.53 -4.80 12.60
N SER A 50 -7.95 -3.65 12.31
CA SER A 50 -8.69 -2.45 11.92
C SER A 50 -8.86 -2.36 10.43
N THR A 51 -10.00 -1.79 10.00
CA THR A 51 -10.22 -1.46 8.60
C THR A 51 -9.58 -0.11 8.31
N THR A 52 -8.72 -0.07 7.29
CA THR A 52 -8.02 1.15 6.91
C THR A 52 -8.08 1.33 5.40
N ARG A 53 -7.77 2.53 4.96
CA ARG A 53 -7.70 2.84 3.54
C ARG A 53 -6.28 2.63 3.01
N ALA A 54 -6.15 2.52 1.70
CA ALA A 54 -4.87 2.27 1.05
C ALA A 54 -3.80 3.30 1.43
N TYR A 55 -4.20 4.56 1.61
CA TYR A 55 -3.26 5.63 1.93
C TYR A 55 -2.94 5.77 3.43
N SER A 56 -3.60 4.99 4.27
CA SER A 56 -3.37 5.04 5.71
C SER A 56 -2.02 4.45 6.07
N SER A 57 -1.48 4.85 7.21
CA SER A 57 -0.24 4.29 7.76
C SER A 57 -0.54 3.45 8.99
N CYS A 58 0.41 2.58 9.35
CA CYS A 58 0.24 1.67 10.47
C CYS A 58 1.56 1.49 11.19
N VAL A 59 1.51 1.42 12.55
CA VAL A 59 2.71 1.22 13.36
C VAL A 59 3.33 -0.16 13.15
N HIS A 60 2.57 -1.11 12.62
CA HIS A 60 3.04 -2.46 12.33
C HIS A 60 3.44 -2.63 10.86
N TYR A 61 3.73 -1.55 10.18
CA TYR A 61 4.08 -1.61 8.76
C TYR A 61 5.26 -2.55 8.51
N GLU A 62 5.08 -3.40 7.51
CA GLU A 62 6.13 -4.28 7.00
C GLU A 62 5.98 -4.34 5.48
N PRO A 63 7.06 -4.14 4.71
CA PRO A 63 6.95 -4.10 3.25
C PRO A 63 6.37 -5.40 2.69
N SER A 64 5.39 -5.27 1.80
CA SER A 64 4.85 -6.41 1.06
C SER A 64 5.84 -6.88 -0.01
N ILE A 65 5.51 -7.99 -0.67
CA ILE A 65 6.34 -8.50 -1.76
C ILE A 65 6.49 -7.45 -2.86
N ASP A 66 5.38 -6.81 -3.23
CA ASP A 66 5.42 -5.77 -4.26
C ASP A 66 6.26 -4.57 -3.85
N ALA A 67 6.16 -4.16 -2.59
CA ALA A 67 6.96 -3.06 -2.06
C ALA A 67 8.45 -3.40 -2.10
N ARG A 68 8.81 -4.63 -1.74
CA ARG A 68 10.20 -5.07 -1.70
C ARG A 68 10.87 -5.07 -3.07
N LYS A 69 10.10 -5.19 -4.14
CA LYS A 69 10.66 -5.15 -5.50
C LYS A 69 11.28 -3.82 -5.84
N LEU A 70 10.88 -2.75 -5.15
CA LEU A 70 11.37 -1.40 -5.40
C LEU A 70 12.22 -0.84 -4.25
N LEU A 71 12.50 -1.64 -3.25
CA LEU A 71 13.34 -1.21 -2.12
C LEU A 71 14.81 -1.53 -2.36
#